data_ccdc5668474ee77346fe79012671272e
#
_entry.id   ccdc5668474ee77346fe79012671272e
#
_cell.length_a   1.000
_cell.length_b   1.000
_cell.length_c   1.000
_cell.angle_alpha   90.00
_cell.angle_beta   90.00
_cell.angle_gamma   90.00
#
_symmetry.space_group_name_H-M   'P 1'
#
loop_
_entity.id
_entity.type
_entity.pdbx_description
1 polymer ?
#
loop_
_entity_poly.entity_id
_entity_poly.type
_entity_poly.pdbx_seq_one_letter_code
_entity_poly.pdbx_strand_id
1 'polypeptide(L)'
;GASRSQVLPDTFGPHTEPSSERPRSLKGMAFTDGPDSVDDVVAALAAQDYLADEGLATAIFLSLRLQRPLLLEGEAGVGKTEVARALAAWTGGEFIRLQCYEGLDVSQSVYEWDYSRQLLHIRAAEAAGATSGTDMKTLEDELYDERFLVRRPLLRSLAANDGVPPVLL
;
A
#
# COMPACT_ATOMS: atom_id res chain seq x y z
N GLY A 1 -2.48 -5.53 -82.04
CA GLY A 1 -3.26 -5.45 -80.86
C GLY A 1 -2.37 -5.14 -79.67
N ALA A 2 -2.30 -3.89 -79.25
CA ALA A 2 -1.47 -3.46 -78.14
C ALA A 2 -2.31 -3.58 -76.83
N SER A 3 -1.86 -4.40 -75.93
CA SER A 3 -2.43 -4.52 -74.56
C SER A 3 -1.80 -3.42 -73.67
N ARG A 4 -2.62 -2.51 -73.22
CA ARG A 4 -2.24 -1.49 -72.21
C ARG A 4 -2.37 -2.11 -70.83
N SER A 5 -1.25 -2.28 -70.14
CA SER A 5 -1.24 -2.55 -68.71
C SER A 5 -1.50 -1.25 -67.94
N GLN A 6 -2.62 -1.16 -67.22
CA GLN A 6 -2.89 -0.13 -66.27
C GLN A 6 -2.12 -0.42 -64.94
N VAL A 7 -1.21 0.46 -64.61
CA VAL A 7 -0.54 0.49 -63.30
C VAL A 7 -1.47 1.27 -62.35
N LEU A 8 -1.91 0.62 -61.28
CA LEU A 8 -2.62 1.26 -60.17
C LEU A 8 -1.61 2.04 -59.33
N PRO A 9 -1.92 3.22 -58.83
CA PRO A 9 -1.01 3.95 -57.94
C PRO A 9 -1.04 3.35 -56.55
N ASP A 10 0.16 3.07 -56.00
CA ASP A 10 0.41 2.75 -54.60
C ASP A 10 0.07 3.98 -53.75
N THR A 11 -1.06 3.92 -53.03
CA THR A 11 -1.41 4.87 -51.97
C THR A 11 -1.38 4.15 -50.65
N PHE A 12 -0.21 3.70 -50.20
CA PHE A 12 0.02 3.48 -48.81
C PHE A 12 0.77 4.67 -48.23
N GLY A 13 0.02 5.53 -47.52
CA GLY A 13 0.60 6.57 -46.70
C GLY A 13 1.50 5.99 -45.58
N PRO A 14 2.42 6.79 -45.02
CA PRO A 14 3.35 6.31 -44.03
C PRO A 14 2.59 5.82 -42.82
N HIS A 15 2.79 4.52 -42.46
CA HIS A 15 2.40 3.95 -41.19
C HIS A 15 3.14 4.73 -40.09
N THR A 16 2.41 5.62 -39.40
CA THR A 16 2.84 6.13 -38.11
C THR A 16 2.90 4.96 -37.15
N GLU A 17 4.10 4.49 -36.87
CA GLU A 17 4.33 3.57 -35.75
C GLU A 17 3.80 4.24 -34.46
N PRO A 18 3.04 3.50 -33.61
CA PRO A 18 2.67 4.04 -32.32
C PRO A 18 3.95 4.32 -31.54
N SER A 19 4.12 5.57 -31.13
CA SER A 19 5.24 6.01 -30.31
C SER A 19 5.36 5.08 -29.09
N SER A 20 6.48 4.37 -29.03
CA SER A 20 6.86 3.56 -27.89
C SER A 20 7.29 4.47 -26.73
N GLU A 21 6.37 5.27 -26.22
CA GLU A 21 6.56 5.91 -24.93
C GLU A 21 6.47 4.80 -23.88
N ARG A 22 7.62 4.42 -23.35
CA ARG A 22 7.66 3.57 -22.16
C ARG A 22 6.85 4.26 -21.08
N PRO A 23 5.94 3.54 -20.39
CA PRO A 23 5.19 4.11 -19.28
C PRO A 23 6.18 4.77 -18.32
N ARG A 24 5.93 6.02 -17.97
CA ARG A 24 6.73 6.76 -16.98
C ARG A 24 6.84 5.88 -15.73
N SER A 25 8.06 5.58 -15.33
CA SER A 25 8.33 4.88 -14.09
C SER A 25 7.72 5.71 -12.95
N LEU A 26 6.61 5.24 -12.37
CA LEU A 26 5.93 5.86 -11.23
C LEU A 26 6.72 5.69 -9.92
N LYS A 27 7.95 5.21 -10.00
CA LYS A 27 8.88 5.07 -8.89
C LYS A 27 9.25 6.46 -8.37
N GLY A 28 8.61 6.91 -7.29
CA GLY A 28 8.88 8.19 -6.62
C GLY A 28 7.82 9.28 -6.78
N MET A 29 6.65 8.98 -7.35
CA MET A 29 5.52 9.91 -7.26
C MET A 29 4.98 9.91 -5.84
N ALA A 30 4.99 11.07 -5.18
CA ALA A 30 4.21 11.24 -3.97
C ALA A 30 2.76 10.90 -4.31
N PHE A 31 2.10 10.09 -3.47
CA PHE A 31 0.75 9.55 -3.70
C PHE A 31 -0.36 10.60 -3.86
N THR A 32 0.00 11.88 -3.88
CA THR A 32 -0.88 13.03 -4.15
C THR A 32 -1.42 13.06 -5.58
N ASP A 33 -0.71 12.41 -6.51
CA ASP A 33 -1.08 12.39 -7.93
C ASP A 33 -1.37 10.95 -8.37
N GLY A 34 -2.44 10.33 -7.86
CA GLY A 34 -2.86 8.99 -8.26
C GLY A 34 -2.87 8.77 -9.78
N PRO A 35 -3.16 7.56 -10.28
CA PRO A 35 -3.16 7.26 -11.72
C PRO A 35 -4.08 8.21 -12.48
N ASP A 36 -3.69 8.59 -13.69
CA ASP A 36 -4.47 9.51 -14.55
C ASP A 36 -5.58 8.77 -15.30
N SER A 37 -5.39 7.48 -15.54
CA SER A 37 -6.32 6.65 -16.28
C SER A 37 -6.41 5.21 -15.73
N VAL A 38 -7.43 4.48 -16.18
CA VAL A 38 -7.57 3.03 -15.91
C VAL A 38 -6.44 2.26 -16.59
N ASP A 39 -6.00 2.69 -17.77
CA ASP A 39 -4.90 2.05 -18.50
C ASP A 39 -3.58 2.16 -17.75
N ASP A 40 -3.34 3.26 -17.03
CA ASP A 40 -2.16 3.39 -16.17
C ASP A 40 -2.17 2.36 -15.03
N VAL A 41 -3.35 2.08 -14.47
CA VAL A 41 -3.51 1.05 -13.43
C VAL A 41 -3.22 -0.33 -14.00
N VAL A 42 -3.77 -0.65 -15.19
CA VAL A 42 -3.52 -1.93 -15.86
C VAL A 42 -2.02 -2.11 -16.13
N ALA A 43 -1.38 -1.11 -16.70
CA ALA A 43 0.05 -1.15 -17.02
C ALA A 43 0.92 -1.27 -15.74
N ALA A 44 0.56 -0.54 -14.69
CA ALA A 44 1.30 -0.55 -13.44
C ALA A 44 1.19 -1.91 -12.71
N LEU A 45 0.00 -2.51 -12.69
CA LEU A 45 -0.20 -3.84 -12.12
C LEU A 45 0.48 -4.93 -12.94
N ALA A 46 0.41 -4.83 -14.28
CA ALA A 46 1.12 -5.77 -15.17
C ALA A 46 2.64 -5.71 -14.96
N ALA A 47 3.20 -4.53 -14.66
CA ALA A 47 4.62 -4.37 -14.31
C ALA A 47 4.99 -5.04 -12.97
N GLN A 48 4.00 -5.41 -12.16
CA GLN A 48 4.16 -6.17 -10.91
C GLN A 48 3.70 -7.63 -11.07
N ASP A 49 3.69 -8.15 -12.30
CA ASP A 49 3.25 -9.51 -12.65
C ASP A 49 1.79 -9.81 -12.26
N TYR A 50 0.95 -8.78 -12.15
CA TYR A 50 -0.47 -8.92 -11.84
C TYR A 50 -1.33 -8.48 -13.03
N LEU A 51 -2.10 -9.42 -13.60
CA LEU A 51 -3.01 -9.15 -14.71
C LEU A 51 -4.42 -8.82 -14.15
N ALA A 52 -4.77 -7.54 -14.16
CA ALA A 52 -6.09 -7.08 -13.79
C ALA A 52 -7.01 -7.06 -15.03
N ASP A 53 -8.26 -7.47 -14.85
CA ASP A 53 -9.30 -7.16 -15.83
C ASP A 53 -9.71 -5.69 -15.76
N GLU A 54 -10.44 -5.21 -16.76
CA GLU A 54 -10.86 -3.80 -16.85
C GLU A 54 -11.75 -3.38 -15.66
N GLY A 55 -12.60 -4.29 -15.16
CA GLY A 55 -13.47 -4.03 -14.03
C GLY A 55 -12.69 -3.79 -12.74
N LEU A 56 -11.73 -4.67 -12.45
CA LEU A 56 -10.85 -4.53 -11.29
C LEU A 56 -9.96 -3.28 -11.40
N ALA A 57 -9.38 -3.04 -12.57
CA ALA A 57 -8.54 -1.86 -12.81
C ALA A 57 -9.34 -0.55 -12.62
N THR A 58 -10.58 -0.51 -13.11
CA THR A 58 -11.50 0.62 -12.90
C THR A 58 -11.83 0.83 -11.42
N ALA A 59 -12.13 -0.27 -10.69
CA ALA A 59 -12.42 -0.19 -9.27
C ALA A 59 -11.22 0.32 -8.46
N ILE A 60 -10.02 -0.13 -8.79
CA ILE A 60 -8.76 0.34 -8.19
C ILE A 60 -8.55 1.82 -8.51
N PHE A 61 -8.69 2.21 -9.77
CA PHE A 61 -8.57 3.61 -10.21
C PHE A 61 -9.49 4.52 -9.41
N LEU A 62 -10.77 4.17 -9.29
CA LEU A 62 -11.75 4.94 -8.53
C LEU A 62 -11.44 4.97 -7.03
N SER A 63 -11.02 3.85 -6.45
CA SER A 63 -10.62 3.76 -5.05
C SER A 63 -9.47 4.74 -4.74
N LEU A 64 -8.45 4.76 -5.58
CA LEU A 64 -7.29 5.64 -5.43
C LEU A 64 -7.65 7.12 -5.63
N ARG A 65 -8.44 7.44 -6.67
CA ARG A 65 -8.84 8.83 -6.99
C ARG A 65 -9.81 9.41 -5.96
N LEU A 66 -10.71 8.60 -5.44
CA LEU A 66 -11.71 9.01 -4.45
C LEU A 66 -11.23 8.84 -3.01
N GLN A 67 -10.05 8.25 -2.80
CA GLN A 67 -9.51 7.92 -1.48
C GLN A 67 -10.51 7.10 -0.65
N ARG A 68 -11.06 6.05 -1.26
CA ARG A 68 -12.04 5.16 -0.63
C ARG A 68 -11.51 3.74 -0.54
N PRO A 69 -11.87 3.00 0.52
CA PRO A 69 -11.49 1.59 0.61
C PRO A 69 -12.11 0.78 -0.53
N LEU A 70 -11.39 -0.23 -0.99
CA LEU A 70 -11.84 -1.19 -1.99
C LEU A 70 -12.26 -2.49 -1.31
N LEU A 71 -13.50 -2.93 -1.52
CA LEU A 71 -13.96 -4.25 -1.11
C LEU A 71 -13.74 -5.24 -2.26
N LEU A 72 -12.99 -6.31 -1.96
CA LEU A 72 -12.75 -7.41 -2.90
C LEU A 72 -13.44 -8.69 -2.41
N GLU A 73 -14.44 -9.15 -3.12
CA GLU A 73 -15.15 -10.40 -2.85
C GLU A 73 -14.81 -11.46 -3.90
N GLY A 74 -14.89 -12.72 -3.55
CA GLY A 74 -14.63 -13.85 -4.43
C GLY A 74 -14.13 -15.07 -3.68
N GLU A 75 -13.99 -16.18 -4.37
CA GLU A 75 -13.52 -17.44 -3.82
C GLU A 75 -12.08 -17.38 -3.32
N ALA A 76 -11.69 -18.36 -2.49
CA ALA A 76 -10.31 -18.48 -2.06
C ALA A 76 -9.40 -18.78 -3.27
N GLY A 77 -8.21 -18.15 -3.30
CA GLY A 77 -7.23 -18.40 -4.35
C GLY A 77 -7.35 -17.55 -5.61
N VAL A 78 -8.39 -16.70 -5.75
CA VAL A 78 -8.56 -15.85 -6.96
C VAL A 78 -7.65 -14.62 -7.02
N GLY A 79 -6.67 -14.49 -6.13
CA GLY A 79 -5.68 -13.43 -6.21
C GLY A 79 -6.01 -12.15 -5.43
N LYS A 80 -7.05 -12.10 -4.58
CA LYS A 80 -7.40 -10.90 -3.81
C LYS A 80 -6.25 -10.30 -2.99
N THR A 81 -5.45 -11.14 -2.36
CA THR A 81 -4.27 -10.70 -1.59
C THR A 81 -3.17 -10.17 -2.50
N GLU A 82 -3.02 -10.75 -3.69
CA GLU A 82 -1.99 -10.32 -4.64
C GLU A 82 -2.27 -8.94 -5.22
N VAL A 83 -3.54 -8.53 -5.35
CA VAL A 83 -3.90 -7.13 -5.69
C VAL A 83 -3.23 -6.16 -4.74
N ALA A 84 -3.39 -6.38 -3.43
CA ALA A 84 -2.85 -5.48 -2.41
C ALA A 84 -1.31 -5.48 -2.40
N ARG A 85 -0.68 -6.63 -2.67
CA ARG A 85 0.78 -6.72 -2.80
C ARG A 85 1.28 -5.98 -4.04
N ALA A 86 0.62 -6.18 -5.18
CA ALA A 86 0.96 -5.49 -6.43
C ALA A 86 0.79 -3.97 -6.27
N LEU A 87 -0.27 -3.51 -5.60
CA LEU A 87 -0.46 -2.10 -5.27
C LEU A 87 0.66 -1.55 -4.38
N ALA A 88 1.04 -2.27 -3.32
CA ALA A 88 2.14 -1.87 -2.44
C ALA A 88 3.47 -1.79 -3.20
N ALA A 89 3.75 -2.78 -4.04
CA ALA A 89 4.95 -2.79 -4.88
C ALA A 89 4.96 -1.65 -5.91
N TRP A 90 3.80 -1.37 -6.53
CA TRP A 90 3.65 -0.26 -7.46
C TRP A 90 3.84 1.10 -6.79
N THR A 91 3.15 1.35 -5.68
CA THR A 91 3.20 2.64 -4.98
C THR A 91 4.51 2.84 -4.20
N GLY A 92 5.22 1.76 -3.89
CA GLY A 92 6.38 1.76 -3.00
C GLY A 92 6.01 1.85 -1.52
N GLY A 93 4.72 1.71 -1.19
CA GLY A 93 4.21 1.71 0.17
C GLY A 93 4.43 0.37 0.89
N GLU A 94 4.42 0.40 2.21
CA GLU A 94 4.48 -0.83 3.00
C GLU A 94 3.21 -1.66 2.81
N PHE A 95 3.33 -2.98 2.59
CA PHE A 95 2.21 -3.90 2.63
C PHE A 95 1.92 -4.32 4.07
N ILE A 96 0.75 -3.94 4.58
CA ILE A 96 0.31 -4.29 5.94
C ILE A 96 -0.93 -5.18 5.84
N ARG A 97 -0.88 -6.34 6.52
CA ARG A 97 -2.01 -7.28 6.57
C ARG A 97 -2.62 -7.32 7.96
N LEU A 98 -3.95 -7.13 8.03
CA LEU A 98 -4.76 -7.39 9.21
C LEU A 98 -5.76 -8.49 8.89
N GLN A 99 -5.57 -9.65 9.47
CA GLN A 99 -6.53 -10.73 9.33
C GLN A 99 -7.60 -10.62 10.41
N CYS A 100 -8.83 -10.30 10.00
CA CYS A 100 -9.97 -10.22 10.90
C CYS A 100 -10.49 -11.63 11.24
N TYR A 101 -10.85 -11.82 12.48
CA TYR A 101 -11.49 -13.02 13.01
C TYR A 101 -12.42 -12.64 14.16
N GLU A 102 -13.34 -13.54 14.53
CA GLU A 102 -14.25 -13.30 15.61
C GLU A 102 -13.49 -13.11 16.95
N GLY A 103 -13.79 -12.02 17.67
CA GLY A 103 -13.09 -11.65 18.90
C GLY A 103 -11.83 -10.82 18.73
N LEU A 104 -11.52 -10.33 17.49
CA LEU A 104 -10.43 -9.38 17.28
C LEU A 104 -10.69 -8.10 18.08
N ASP A 105 -9.78 -7.75 18.98
CA ASP A 105 -9.86 -6.58 19.83
C ASP A 105 -8.85 -5.47 19.46
N VAL A 106 -8.87 -4.39 20.25
CA VAL A 106 -7.98 -3.23 20.06
C VAL A 106 -6.51 -3.61 20.23
N SER A 107 -6.20 -4.47 21.20
CA SER A 107 -4.82 -4.87 21.50
C SER A 107 -4.15 -5.64 20.36
N GLN A 108 -4.97 -6.30 19.54
CA GLN A 108 -4.51 -7.09 18.41
C GLN A 108 -4.54 -6.32 17.09
N SER A 109 -5.40 -5.31 16.97
CA SER A 109 -5.64 -4.57 15.74
C SER A 109 -5.00 -3.18 15.70
N VAL A 110 -5.04 -2.44 16.80
CA VAL A 110 -4.63 -1.03 16.87
C VAL A 110 -3.28 -0.88 17.56
N TYR A 111 -3.22 -1.15 18.87
CA TYR A 111 -2.00 -1.07 19.66
C TYR A 111 -2.08 -1.95 20.90
N GLU A 112 -0.93 -2.24 21.45
CA GLU A 112 -0.76 -2.95 22.72
C GLU A 112 0.40 -2.31 23.49
N TRP A 113 0.35 -2.35 24.82
CA TRP A 113 1.46 -1.97 25.65
C TRP A 113 2.38 -3.15 25.91
N ASP A 114 3.69 -2.97 25.76
CA ASP A 114 4.68 -3.99 26.08
C ASP A 114 4.89 -4.06 27.60
N TYR A 115 3.96 -4.75 28.25
CA TYR A 115 3.98 -4.92 29.70
C TYR A 115 5.28 -5.58 30.21
N SER A 116 5.87 -6.46 29.44
CA SER A 116 7.11 -7.12 29.81
C SER A 116 8.27 -6.13 29.90
N ARG A 117 8.37 -5.22 28.93
CA ARG A 117 9.37 -4.15 28.93
C ARG A 117 9.08 -3.11 30.01
N GLN A 118 7.80 -2.75 30.24
CA GLN A 118 7.40 -1.86 31.32
C GLN A 118 7.81 -2.43 32.68
N LEU A 119 7.53 -3.71 32.95
CA LEU A 119 7.92 -4.37 34.20
C LEU A 119 9.44 -4.40 34.39
N LEU A 120 10.20 -4.68 33.33
CA LEU A 120 11.65 -4.64 33.37
C LEU A 120 12.17 -3.22 33.69
N HIS A 121 11.55 -2.19 33.11
CA HIS A 121 11.89 -0.80 33.38
C HIS A 121 11.65 -0.43 34.85
N ILE A 122 10.49 -0.80 35.41
CA ILE A 122 10.16 -0.59 36.83
C ILE A 122 11.23 -1.22 37.72
N ARG A 123 11.55 -2.49 37.48
CA ARG A 123 12.55 -3.23 38.29
C ARG A 123 13.94 -2.64 38.19
N ALA A 124 14.32 -2.13 37.01
CA ALA A 124 15.59 -1.44 36.84
C ALA A 124 15.64 -0.11 37.60
N ALA A 125 14.54 0.64 37.62
CA ALA A 125 14.40 1.88 38.38
C ALA A 125 14.45 1.65 39.88
N GLU A 126 13.76 0.61 40.38
CA GLU A 126 13.83 0.17 41.79
C GLU A 126 15.27 -0.17 42.21
N ALA A 127 15.96 -0.97 41.38
CA ALA A 127 17.34 -1.34 41.63
C ALA A 127 18.32 -0.15 41.61
N ALA A 128 18.00 0.90 40.87
CA ALA A 128 18.75 2.14 40.81
C ALA A 128 18.44 3.11 42.01
N GLY A 129 17.49 2.76 42.88
CA GLY A 129 17.13 3.53 44.06
C GLY A 129 16.06 4.61 43.85
N ALA A 130 15.25 4.49 42.81
CA ALA A 130 14.08 5.33 42.59
C ALA A 130 13.01 5.05 43.65
N THR A 131 13.13 5.64 44.83
CA THR A 131 12.24 5.36 45.99
C THR A 131 11.48 6.60 46.48
N SER A 132 11.67 7.77 45.88
CA SER A 132 10.96 9.00 46.25
C SER A 132 9.60 9.10 45.53
N GLY A 133 8.63 9.76 46.19
CA GLY A 133 7.30 9.95 45.59
C GLY A 133 7.30 10.72 44.25
N THR A 134 8.29 11.60 44.06
CA THR A 134 8.48 12.32 42.78
C THR A 134 9.02 11.39 41.70
N ASP A 135 9.95 10.51 42.06
CA ASP A 135 10.51 9.53 41.14
C ASP A 135 9.46 8.52 40.69
N MET A 136 8.54 8.12 41.60
CA MET A 136 7.43 7.21 41.30
C MET A 136 6.46 7.81 40.28
N LYS A 137 6.08 9.08 40.41
CA LYS A 137 5.20 9.74 39.46
C LYS A 137 5.83 9.89 38.10
N THR A 138 7.10 10.22 38.04
CA THR A 138 7.86 10.30 36.78
C THR A 138 7.94 8.92 36.12
N LEU A 139 8.14 7.87 36.92
CA LEU A 139 8.17 6.50 36.44
C LEU A 139 6.81 6.05 35.87
N GLU A 140 5.70 6.42 36.54
CA GLU A 140 4.34 6.15 36.02
C GLU A 140 4.12 6.82 34.65
N ASP A 141 4.50 8.09 34.52
CA ASP A 141 4.38 8.84 33.25
C ASP A 141 5.25 8.20 32.13
N GLU A 142 6.45 7.72 32.50
CA GLU A 142 7.34 7.03 31.55
C GLU A 142 6.81 5.68 31.06
N LEU A 143 5.96 4.97 31.82
CA LEU A 143 5.39 3.69 31.40
C LEU A 143 4.46 3.82 30.18
N TYR A 144 3.90 5.00 29.96
CA TYR A 144 3.05 5.29 28.79
C TYR A 144 3.81 5.99 27.66
N ASP A 145 5.14 5.98 27.71
CA ASP A 145 5.99 6.47 26.63
C ASP A 145 5.85 5.60 25.38
N GLU A 146 5.99 6.21 24.21
CA GLU A 146 5.89 5.56 22.90
C GLU A 146 6.85 4.36 22.74
N ARG A 147 7.96 4.34 23.47
CA ARG A 147 8.93 3.24 23.49
C ARG A 147 8.36 1.90 23.97
N PHE A 148 7.25 1.94 24.73
CA PHE A 148 6.52 0.76 25.20
C PHE A 148 5.27 0.47 24.37
N LEU A 149 4.96 1.29 23.37
CA LEU A 149 3.82 1.12 22.50
C LEU A 149 4.15 0.14 21.37
N VAL A 150 3.46 -0.99 21.32
CA VAL A 150 3.52 -1.92 20.19
C VAL A 150 2.45 -1.52 19.19
N ARG A 151 2.87 -0.93 18.07
CA ARG A 151 1.97 -0.52 16.99
C ARG A 151 1.50 -1.77 16.23
N ARG A 152 0.21 -2.03 16.27
CA ARG A 152 -0.45 -3.11 15.53
C ARG A 152 -0.83 -2.63 14.11
N PRO A 153 -1.33 -3.52 13.22
CA PRO A 153 -1.53 -3.20 11.81
C PRO A 153 -2.29 -1.91 11.52
N LEU A 154 -3.38 -1.62 12.24
CA LEU A 154 -4.15 -0.39 12.02
C LEU A 154 -3.34 0.86 12.38
N LEU A 155 -2.70 0.90 13.54
CA LEU A 155 -1.89 2.05 13.94
C LEU A 155 -0.67 2.21 13.02
N ARG A 156 -0.04 1.10 12.59
CA ARG A 156 1.04 1.14 11.60
C ARG A 156 0.60 1.74 10.28
N SER A 157 -0.62 1.41 9.82
CA SER A 157 -1.14 1.94 8.56
C SER A 157 -1.45 3.43 8.61
N LEU A 158 -1.68 3.99 9.81
CA LEU A 158 -1.92 5.42 10.01
C LEU A 158 -0.63 6.21 10.26
N ALA A 159 0.46 5.54 10.65
CA ALA A 159 1.75 6.17 10.83
C ALA A 159 2.34 6.47 9.45
N ALA A 160 2.49 7.75 9.11
CA ALA A 160 3.11 8.17 7.86
C ALA A 160 4.57 7.72 7.83
N ASN A 161 4.90 6.84 6.88
CA ASN A 161 6.27 6.45 6.58
C ASN A 161 6.69 7.20 5.31
N ASP A 162 7.64 8.11 5.42
CA ASP A 162 8.36 8.76 4.31
C ASP A 162 7.48 9.37 3.18
N GLY A 163 6.25 9.75 3.49
CA GLY A 163 5.32 10.36 2.52
C GLY A 163 4.62 9.40 1.57
N VAL A 164 4.91 8.10 1.63
CA VAL A 164 4.21 7.08 0.83
C VAL A 164 3.21 6.33 1.73
N PRO A 165 1.90 6.38 1.45
CA PRO A 165 0.91 5.69 2.26
C PRO A 165 1.06 4.17 2.12
N PRO A 166 0.93 3.41 3.22
CA PRO A 166 0.93 1.95 3.18
C PRO A 166 -0.37 1.42 2.56
N VAL A 167 -0.30 0.20 2.06
CA VAL A 167 -1.47 -0.57 1.61
C VAL A 167 -1.89 -1.52 2.71
N LEU A 168 -3.03 -1.27 3.34
CA LEU A 168 -3.63 -2.12 4.37
C LEU A 168 -4.63 -3.11 3.74
N LEU A 169 -4.45 -4.40 4.00
CA LEU A 169 -5.35 -5.50 3.63
C LEU A 169 -5.93 -6.16 4.86
#